data_931f8a4ebbf64bd36eb7eacd3f914321
#
_entry.id   931f8a4ebbf64bd36eb7eacd3f914321
#
_cell.length_a   1.000
_cell.length_b   1.000
_cell.length_c   1.000
_cell.angle_alpha   90.00
_cell.angle_beta   90.00
_cell.angle_gamma   90.00
#
_symmetry.space_group_name_H-M   'P 1'
#
loop_
_entity.id
_entity.type
_entity.pdbx_description
1 polymer ?
#
loop_
_entity_poly.entity_id
_entity_poly.type
_entity_poly.pdbx_seq_one_letter_code
_entity_poly.pdbx_strand_id
1 'polypeptide(L)'
;LLWAIAIVIRHRRAPSTWLAARAEAANNDATLRVLATLATVWHWPMLAYLIGLFVTAVSQSGAIEPVLATTAKVVAVLAGGALLGALANRTAHRGLHLPEEMTRQLPLLETRLNEFIARFMGAARLVLLLATLGVAVQVSGLYDVSGWFARRFGDDFAGLMLSVAVIVTFSFLLWLAIASWVDYRLNPDREDKANAREQTLLTLTRNAATIMIVVITLMVTLSEIGLDIAPLLASAGVLGLAIGFGAQRMVQDIITGIFIQFENAINVGDVITVGGVTGTVEKLTIRSVSLRDLTGVYHIIPFSSVDMVSNFMRGFGFHVAEIGIAYRENVAEAKALMFKAFDDVKADPAHGREMLGPLEWHGLTEFGDSAVMVRARIRTRPGSQWAVWRAYNEAVKLRFDEAGVEIPFPHMTVWFGEDKKGAAPPARIAPAAGLAAAATIAAAGKQAGAAAPLSPPPRGQDGPKESDDDGGDDGGGGQPR
;
A
#
# COMPACT_ATOMS: atom_id res chain seq x y z
N LEU A 1 77.83 -6.13 10.93
CA LEU A 1 76.97 -5.51 9.95
C LEU A 1 77.31 -5.87 8.50
N LEU A 2 78.58 -5.75 8.08
CA LEU A 2 78.99 -6.16 6.72
C LEU A 2 78.68 -7.60 6.40
N TRP A 3 78.86 -8.51 7.37
CA TRP A 3 78.50 -9.92 7.23
C TRP A 3 77.00 -10.12 7.09
N ALA A 4 76.15 -9.35 7.82
CA ALA A 4 74.69 -9.36 7.69
C ALA A 4 74.22 -8.87 6.31
N ILE A 5 74.85 -7.83 5.76
CA ILE A 5 74.61 -7.35 4.39
C ILE A 5 74.93 -8.47 3.37
N ALA A 6 76.09 -9.13 3.55
CA ALA A 6 76.49 -10.22 2.68
C ALA A 6 75.52 -11.42 2.71
N ILE A 7 74.99 -11.75 3.91
CA ILE A 7 73.98 -12.82 4.06
C ILE A 7 72.69 -12.45 3.30
N VAL A 8 72.18 -11.21 3.45
CA VAL A 8 70.95 -10.77 2.76
C VAL A 8 71.10 -10.88 1.23
N ILE A 9 72.28 -10.44 0.73
CA ILE A 9 72.55 -10.54 -0.72
C ILE A 9 72.66 -11.97 -1.19
N ARG A 10 73.37 -12.84 -0.40
CA ARG A 10 73.60 -14.25 -0.75
C ARG A 10 72.36 -15.09 -0.68
N HIS A 11 71.51 -14.87 0.31
CA HIS A 11 70.31 -15.68 0.59
C HIS A 11 69.02 -15.00 0.15
N ARG A 12 69.05 -13.98 -0.72
CA ARG A 12 67.84 -13.24 -1.17
C ARG A 12 66.77 -14.09 -1.80
N ARG A 13 67.13 -15.28 -2.32
CA ARG A 13 66.18 -16.19 -2.99
C ARG A 13 65.30 -17.00 -2.03
N ALA A 14 65.76 -17.37 -0.85
CA ALA A 14 65.01 -18.21 0.08
C ALA A 14 63.75 -17.52 0.66
N PRO A 15 63.76 -16.24 1.14
CA PRO A 15 62.53 -15.57 1.52
C PRO A 15 61.61 -15.24 0.32
N SER A 16 62.20 -14.97 -0.88
CA SER A 16 61.41 -14.69 -2.06
C SER A 16 60.62 -15.90 -2.54
N THR A 17 61.21 -17.12 -2.53
CA THR A 17 60.50 -18.36 -2.88
C THR A 17 59.44 -18.71 -1.87
N TRP A 18 59.70 -18.50 -0.55
CA TRP A 18 58.69 -18.71 0.48
C TRP A 18 57.53 -17.73 0.36
N LEU A 19 57.77 -16.44 0.09
CA LEU A 19 56.75 -15.43 -0.16
C LEU A 19 55.94 -15.71 -1.43
N ALA A 20 56.59 -16.15 -2.50
CA ALA A 20 55.94 -16.51 -3.76
C ALA A 20 55.01 -17.75 -3.58
N ALA A 21 55.47 -18.79 -2.88
CA ALA A 21 54.64 -19.95 -2.58
C ALA A 21 53.40 -19.58 -1.74
N ARG A 22 53.57 -18.59 -0.85
CA ARG A 22 52.46 -18.10 -0.02
C ARG A 22 51.52 -17.18 -0.80
N ALA A 23 52.03 -16.50 -1.83
CA ALA A 23 51.23 -15.74 -2.77
C ALA A 23 50.33 -16.68 -3.62
N GLU A 24 50.88 -17.75 -4.13
CA GLU A 24 50.12 -18.75 -4.89
C GLU A 24 49.02 -19.46 -4.06
N ALA A 25 49.22 -19.58 -2.75
CA ALA A 25 48.22 -20.11 -1.83
C ALA A 25 47.18 -19.10 -1.34
N ALA A 26 47.27 -17.83 -1.78
CA ALA A 26 46.37 -16.78 -1.38
C ALA A 26 45.08 -16.77 -2.22
N ASN A 27 43.93 -16.80 -1.55
CA ASN A 27 42.61 -16.87 -2.16
C ASN A 27 42.09 -15.50 -2.67
N ASN A 28 42.92 -14.43 -2.66
CA ASN A 28 42.49 -13.06 -3.00
C ASN A 28 43.57 -12.38 -3.88
N ASP A 29 43.14 -11.86 -5.02
CA ASP A 29 43.99 -11.15 -6.01
C ASP A 29 44.83 -10.03 -5.42
N ALA A 30 44.27 -9.25 -4.49
CA ALA A 30 45.01 -8.15 -3.80
C ALA A 30 46.13 -8.71 -2.95
N THR A 31 45.90 -9.79 -2.17
CA THR A 31 46.90 -10.44 -1.36
C THR A 31 48.01 -11.08 -2.19
N LEU A 32 47.60 -11.70 -3.32
CA LEU A 32 48.52 -12.29 -4.29
C LEU A 32 49.48 -11.21 -4.85
N ARG A 33 48.98 -10.06 -5.30
CA ARG A 33 49.78 -8.95 -5.82
C ARG A 33 50.73 -8.40 -4.78
N VAL A 34 50.25 -8.18 -3.53
CA VAL A 34 51.08 -7.63 -2.43
C VAL A 34 52.20 -8.60 -2.08
N LEU A 35 51.91 -9.88 -1.90
CA LEU A 35 52.90 -10.90 -1.56
C LEU A 35 53.89 -11.13 -2.71
N ALA A 36 53.43 -11.10 -3.96
CA ALA A 36 54.29 -11.22 -5.14
C ALA A 36 55.25 -10.01 -5.25
N THR A 37 54.74 -8.78 -4.99
CA THR A 37 55.59 -7.58 -4.96
C THR A 37 56.61 -7.63 -3.82
N LEU A 38 56.16 -8.02 -2.63
CA LEU A 38 57.06 -8.21 -1.47
C LEU A 38 58.09 -9.29 -1.77
N ALA A 39 57.74 -10.37 -2.40
CA ALA A 39 58.68 -11.43 -2.79
C ALA A 39 59.85 -10.91 -3.68
N THR A 40 59.56 -9.91 -4.52
CA THR A 40 60.55 -9.33 -5.44
C THR A 40 61.37 -8.22 -4.79
N VAL A 41 60.81 -7.42 -3.88
CA VAL A 41 61.39 -6.15 -3.41
C VAL A 41 61.89 -6.21 -1.96
N TRP A 42 61.56 -7.22 -1.14
CA TRP A 42 61.83 -7.29 0.29
C TRP A 42 63.31 -7.01 0.67
N HIS A 43 64.25 -7.39 -0.16
CA HIS A 43 65.68 -7.25 0.10
C HIS A 43 66.19 -5.81 0.01
N TRP A 44 65.53 -4.93 -0.79
CA TRP A 44 65.93 -3.54 -0.92
C TRP A 44 65.72 -2.73 0.36
N PRO A 45 64.56 -2.74 1.02
CA PRO A 45 64.37 -2.06 2.31
C PRO A 45 65.30 -2.61 3.40
N MET A 46 65.51 -3.94 3.39
CA MET A 46 66.42 -4.58 4.36
C MET A 46 67.88 -4.18 4.16
N LEU A 47 68.34 -4.08 2.92
CA LEU A 47 69.68 -3.59 2.59
C LEU A 47 69.82 -2.12 2.95
N ALA A 48 68.85 -1.27 2.59
CA ALA A 48 68.87 0.16 2.94
C ALA A 48 68.92 0.35 4.46
N TYR A 49 68.20 -0.44 5.23
CA TYR A 49 68.23 -0.44 6.69
C TYR A 49 69.63 -0.87 7.24
N LEU A 50 70.18 -1.95 6.75
CA LEU A 50 71.49 -2.44 7.18
C LEU A 50 72.65 -1.46 6.80
N ILE A 51 72.55 -0.83 5.63
CA ILE A 51 73.49 0.22 5.22
C ILE A 51 73.34 1.44 6.12
N GLY A 52 72.12 1.87 6.42
CA GLY A 52 71.84 2.96 7.37
C GLY A 52 72.41 2.68 8.75
N LEU A 53 72.19 1.47 9.28
CA LEU A 53 72.84 1.04 10.53
C LEU A 53 74.39 1.08 10.48
N PHE A 54 74.95 0.64 9.37
CA PHE A 54 76.41 0.66 9.19
C PHE A 54 76.94 2.09 9.16
N VAL A 55 76.31 2.97 8.42
CA VAL A 55 76.68 4.42 8.37
C VAL A 55 76.59 5.05 9.78
N THR A 56 75.51 4.76 10.50
CA THR A 56 75.33 5.29 11.88
C THR A 56 76.38 4.74 12.83
N ALA A 57 76.72 3.46 12.70
CA ALA A 57 77.80 2.84 13.50
C ALA A 57 79.19 3.44 13.26
N VAL A 58 79.42 3.86 12.03
CA VAL A 58 80.71 4.48 11.65
C VAL A 58 80.77 5.97 11.99
N SER A 59 79.59 6.65 11.88
CA SER A 59 79.55 8.13 12.08
C SER A 59 79.40 8.55 13.53
N GLN A 60 78.76 7.76 14.40
CA GLN A 60 78.50 8.13 15.81
C GLN A 60 78.67 6.89 16.73
N SER A 61 79.73 6.87 17.50
CA SER A 61 79.97 5.86 18.52
C SER A 61 78.95 6.02 19.67
N GLY A 62 77.91 5.15 19.71
CA GLY A 62 76.86 5.17 20.73
C GLY A 62 75.42 5.21 20.16
N ALA A 63 75.28 5.53 18.87
CA ALA A 63 73.92 5.59 18.23
C ALA A 63 73.31 4.19 17.82
N ILE A 64 74.11 3.13 17.96
CA ILE A 64 73.64 1.77 17.56
C ILE A 64 72.60 1.23 18.52
N GLU A 65 72.78 1.43 19.81
CA GLU A 65 71.92 0.92 20.86
C GLU A 65 70.49 1.48 20.74
N PRO A 66 70.28 2.84 20.61
CA PRO A 66 68.90 3.37 20.40
C PRO A 66 68.27 2.94 19.09
N VAL A 67 69.03 2.78 18.00
CA VAL A 67 68.49 2.31 16.70
C VAL A 67 68.06 0.87 16.78
N LEU A 68 68.85 -0.01 17.41
CA LEU A 68 68.49 -1.41 17.63
C LEU A 68 67.26 -1.53 18.56
N ALA A 69 67.21 -0.75 19.62
CA ALA A 69 66.05 -0.73 20.54
C ALA A 69 64.78 -0.27 19.84
N THR A 70 64.86 0.78 19.02
CA THR A 70 63.71 1.27 18.22
C THR A 70 63.26 0.22 17.20
N THR A 71 64.21 -0.43 16.52
CA THR A 71 63.92 -1.48 15.57
C THR A 71 63.25 -2.67 16.26
N ALA A 72 63.74 -3.12 17.40
CA ALA A 72 63.12 -4.19 18.18
C ALA A 72 61.70 -3.86 18.59
N LYS A 73 61.45 -2.60 19.01
CA LYS A 73 60.08 -2.12 19.32
C LYS A 73 59.17 -2.14 18.09
N VAL A 74 59.63 -1.66 16.95
CA VAL A 74 58.84 -1.68 15.68
C VAL A 74 58.51 -3.12 15.26
N VAL A 75 59.49 -4.03 15.31
CA VAL A 75 59.26 -5.44 14.99
C VAL A 75 58.28 -6.08 15.96
N ALA A 76 58.36 -5.77 17.25
CA ALA A 76 57.45 -6.27 18.27
C ALA A 76 55.99 -5.78 18.00
N VAL A 77 55.83 -4.49 17.63
CA VAL A 77 54.54 -3.91 17.27
C VAL A 77 53.95 -4.59 16.01
N LEU A 78 54.74 -4.76 14.97
CA LEU A 78 54.31 -5.42 13.73
C LEU A 78 53.99 -6.89 13.98
N ALA A 79 54.75 -7.62 14.75
CA ALA A 79 54.49 -9.01 15.13
C ALA A 79 53.22 -9.14 15.98
N GLY A 80 53.03 -8.24 16.95
CA GLY A 80 51.80 -8.15 17.76
C GLY A 80 50.56 -7.87 16.90
N GLY A 81 50.64 -6.89 16.00
CA GLY A 81 49.56 -6.58 15.06
C GLY A 81 49.23 -7.72 14.12
N ALA A 82 50.26 -8.41 13.60
CA ALA A 82 50.06 -9.60 12.76
C ALA A 82 49.40 -10.77 13.54
N LEU A 83 49.78 -10.97 14.79
CA LEU A 83 49.17 -11.95 15.67
C LEU A 83 47.69 -11.67 15.95
N LEU A 84 47.39 -10.41 16.32
CA LEU A 84 46.04 -9.94 16.54
C LEU A 84 45.17 -10.09 15.25
N GLY A 85 45.73 -9.72 14.09
CA GLY A 85 45.10 -9.88 12.80
C GLY A 85 44.84 -11.36 12.45
N ALA A 86 45.75 -12.26 12.79
CA ALA A 86 45.60 -13.70 12.60
C ALA A 86 44.50 -14.30 13.52
N LEU A 87 44.44 -13.85 14.78
CA LEU A 87 43.40 -14.21 15.72
C LEU A 87 42.03 -13.73 15.25
N ALA A 88 41.89 -12.47 14.84
CA ALA A 88 40.67 -11.92 14.27
C ALA A 88 40.22 -12.68 13.03
N ASN A 89 41.16 -13.14 12.20
CA ASN A 89 40.85 -13.95 11.03
C ASN A 89 40.28 -15.33 11.40
N ARG A 90 40.87 -15.99 12.43
CA ARG A 90 40.36 -17.29 12.87
C ARG A 90 38.96 -17.25 13.43
N THR A 91 38.61 -16.17 14.14
CA THR A 91 37.25 -15.94 14.66
C THR A 91 36.25 -15.65 13.54
N ALA A 92 36.63 -14.84 12.55
CA ALA A 92 35.79 -14.51 11.39
C ALA A 92 35.43 -15.74 10.53
N HIS A 93 36.39 -16.65 10.34
CA HIS A 93 36.17 -17.86 9.52
C HIS A 93 35.41 -18.99 10.22
N ARG A 94 35.26 -18.94 11.55
CA ARG A 94 34.51 -19.99 12.26
C ARG A 94 33.02 -19.95 12.00
N GLY A 95 32.46 -18.75 11.59
CA GLY A 95 31.05 -18.55 11.39
C GLY A 95 30.22 -18.84 12.66
N LEU A 96 29.02 -18.35 12.68
CA LEU A 96 28.01 -18.77 13.67
C LEU A 96 27.19 -19.88 13.04
N HIS A 97 27.13 -21.04 13.70
CA HIS A 97 26.24 -22.14 13.32
C HIS A 97 25.02 -22.04 14.23
N LEU A 98 23.87 -21.81 13.64
CA LEU A 98 22.61 -21.76 14.36
C LEU A 98 22.02 -23.16 14.50
N PRO A 99 21.23 -23.46 15.55
CA PRO A 99 20.51 -24.73 15.69
C PRO A 99 19.63 -25.00 14.45
N GLU A 100 19.52 -26.24 14.05
CA GLU A 100 18.75 -26.64 12.86
C GLU A 100 17.31 -26.21 12.89
N GLU A 101 16.66 -26.13 14.07
CA GLU A 101 15.29 -25.63 14.23
C GLU A 101 15.18 -24.16 13.85
N MET A 102 16.16 -23.33 14.22
CA MET A 102 16.20 -21.91 13.83
C MET A 102 16.47 -21.74 12.34
N THR A 103 17.35 -22.54 11.77
CA THR A 103 17.69 -22.48 10.34
C THR A 103 16.51 -22.92 9.46
N ARG A 104 15.67 -23.84 9.91
CA ARG A 104 14.43 -24.22 9.21
C ARG A 104 13.40 -23.08 9.22
N GLN A 105 13.27 -22.37 10.34
CA GLN A 105 12.33 -21.26 10.44
C GLN A 105 12.83 -19.97 9.76
N LEU A 106 14.14 -19.75 9.76
CA LEU A 106 14.81 -18.52 9.29
C LEU A 106 16.01 -18.89 8.38
N PRO A 107 15.76 -19.37 7.15
CA PRO A 107 16.80 -19.95 6.29
C PRO A 107 17.90 -18.95 5.89
N LEU A 108 17.62 -17.65 5.87
CA LEU A 108 18.58 -16.61 5.49
C LEU A 108 19.28 -15.94 6.67
N LEU A 109 18.90 -16.24 7.91
CA LEU A 109 19.44 -15.59 9.11
C LEU A 109 20.94 -15.87 9.27
N GLU A 110 21.32 -17.14 9.19
CA GLU A 110 22.71 -17.59 9.33
C GLU A 110 23.61 -16.97 8.26
N THR A 111 23.17 -17.00 7.02
CA THR A 111 23.92 -16.40 5.90
C THR A 111 24.13 -14.91 6.08
N ARG A 112 23.07 -14.15 6.41
CA ARG A 112 23.18 -12.70 6.62
C ARG A 112 24.05 -12.32 7.81
N LEU A 113 23.93 -13.06 8.90
CA LEU A 113 24.73 -12.84 10.10
C LEU A 113 26.20 -13.10 9.80
N ASN A 114 26.52 -14.20 9.14
CA ASN A 114 27.89 -14.55 8.76
C ASN A 114 28.49 -13.57 7.74
N GLU A 115 27.70 -13.09 6.78
CA GLU A 115 28.13 -12.04 5.85
C GLU A 115 28.44 -10.71 6.58
N PHE A 116 27.60 -10.31 7.52
CA PHE A 116 27.83 -9.11 8.31
C PHE A 116 29.10 -9.24 9.16
N ILE A 117 29.24 -10.36 9.89
CA ILE A 117 30.43 -10.64 10.69
C ILE A 117 31.68 -10.62 9.81
N ALA A 118 31.65 -11.23 8.64
CA ALA A 118 32.76 -11.24 7.71
C ALA A 118 33.15 -9.84 7.23
N ARG A 119 32.16 -9.01 6.86
CA ARG A 119 32.38 -7.60 6.43
C ARG A 119 32.88 -6.72 7.59
N PHE A 120 32.23 -6.84 8.75
CA PHE A 120 32.61 -6.11 9.96
C PHE A 120 34.03 -6.45 10.42
N MET A 121 34.35 -7.76 10.48
CA MET A 121 35.71 -8.20 10.81
C MET A 121 36.73 -7.82 9.73
N GLY A 122 36.32 -7.76 8.47
CA GLY A 122 37.16 -7.23 7.38
C GLY A 122 37.52 -5.74 7.62
N ALA A 123 36.54 -4.92 7.97
CA ALA A 123 36.75 -3.52 8.33
C ALA A 123 37.61 -3.35 9.60
N ALA A 124 37.28 -4.15 10.64
CA ALA A 124 38.05 -4.15 11.88
C ALA A 124 39.55 -4.53 11.66
N ARG A 125 39.82 -5.49 10.76
CA ARG A 125 41.19 -5.85 10.36
C ARG A 125 41.91 -4.74 9.62
N LEU A 126 41.20 -4.02 8.73
CA LEU A 126 41.79 -2.85 8.05
C LEU A 126 42.17 -1.77 9.07
N VAL A 127 41.26 -1.48 10.00
CA VAL A 127 41.56 -0.53 11.11
C VAL A 127 42.73 -1.01 11.95
N LEU A 128 42.79 -2.27 12.35
CA LEU A 128 43.90 -2.85 13.10
C LEU A 128 45.20 -2.77 12.33
N LEU A 129 45.21 -3.03 11.02
CA LEU A 129 46.38 -2.92 10.17
C LEU A 129 46.87 -1.46 10.11
N LEU A 130 45.97 -0.49 9.89
CA LEU A 130 46.29 0.91 9.85
C LEU A 130 46.80 1.40 11.22
N ALA A 131 46.17 0.99 12.32
CA ALA A 131 46.60 1.29 13.68
C ALA A 131 48.01 0.73 13.97
N THR A 132 48.24 -0.55 13.60
CA THR A 132 49.56 -1.20 13.76
C THR A 132 50.63 -0.46 13.00
N LEU A 133 50.33 -0.07 11.75
CA LEU A 133 51.25 0.72 10.92
C LEU A 133 51.52 2.12 11.54
N GLY A 134 50.45 2.79 12.01
CA GLY A 134 50.54 4.08 12.70
C GLY A 134 51.41 4.00 13.96
N VAL A 135 51.18 3.01 14.82
CA VAL A 135 51.98 2.76 16.02
C VAL A 135 53.43 2.44 15.64
N ALA A 136 53.69 1.67 14.59
CA ALA A 136 55.04 1.37 14.13
C ALA A 136 55.77 2.64 13.66
N VAL A 137 55.07 3.52 12.91
CA VAL A 137 55.61 4.84 12.50
C VAL A 137 55.88 5.76 13.71
N GLN A 138 54.96 5.78 14.68
CA GLN A 138 55.12 6.54 15.93
C GLN A 138 56.33 6.07 16.72
N VAL A 139 56.46 4.77 16.91
CA VAL A 139 57.58 4.15 17.67
C VAL A 139 58.92 4.34 16.95
N SER A 140 58.90 4.39 15.60
CA SER A 140 60.12 4.65 14.83
C SER A 140 60.64 6.10 14.98
N GLY A 141 59.83 7.02 15.50
CA GLY A 141 60.16 8.44 15.62
C GLY A 141 60.13 9.20 14.30
N LEU A 142 59.66 8.58 13.20
CA LEU A 142 59.59 9.19 11.88
C LEU A 142 58.51 10.26 11.80
N TYR A 143 57.39 10.03 12.49
CA TYR A 143 56.25 10.95 12.48
C TYR A 143 55.42 10.80 13.77
N ASP A 144 54.97 11.93 14.31
CA ASP A 144 54.06 11.96 15.46
C ASP A 144 52.62 11.70 15.01
N VAL A 145 52.32 10.41 14.84
CA VAL A 145 50.99 9.94 14.40
C VAL A 145 49.92 10.27 15.44
N SER A 146 50.26 10.07 16.74
CA SER A 146 49.32 10.35 17.82
C SER A 146 48.99 11.84 17.91
N GLY A 147 49.96 12.73 17.83
CA GLY A 147 49.74 14.17 17.81
C GLY A 147 49.03 14.65 16.54
N TRP A 148 49.25 14.01 15.40
CA TRP A 148 48.51 14.30 14.16
C TRP A 148 47.01 13.90 14.29
N PHE A 149 46.74 12.71 14.82
CA PHE A 149 45.38 12.24 15.07
C PHE A 149 44.65 13.12 16.11
N ALA A 150 45.30 13.44 17.23
CA ALA A 150 44.74 14.31 18.26
C ALA A 150 44.40 15.71 17.72
N ARG A 151 45.25 16.27 16.87
CA ARG A 151 44.99 17.58 16.23
C ARG A 151 43.88 17.53 15.20
N ARG A 152 43.67 16.38 14.53
CA ARG A 152 42.71 16.25 13.43
C ARG A 152 41.35 15.77 13.88
N PHE A 153 41.31 14.83 14.82
CA PHE A 153 40.12 14.11 15.25
C PHE A 153 39.79 14.27 16.74
N GLY A 154 40.63 15.00 17.49
CA GLY A 154 40.52 15.13 18.95
C GLY A 154 41.13 13.94 19.69
N ASP A 155 41.20 14.08 21.03
CA ASP A 155 41.79 13.04 21.89
C ASP A 155 40.90 11.81 22.05
N ASP A 156 39.60 11.88 21.64
CA ASP A 156 38.60 10.82 21.83
C ASP A 156 38.26 10.03 20.55
N PHE A 157 39.24 9.92 19.64
CA PHE A 157 39.05 9.18 18.38
C PHE A 157 38.62 7.71 18.60
N ALA A 158 39.16 7.07 19.66
CA ALA A 158 38.76 5.69 19.98
C ALA A 158 37.31 5.61 20.43
N GLY A 159 36.82 6.57 21.21
CA GLY A 159 35.43 6.69 21.61
C GLY A 159 34.53 6.87 20.39
N LEU A 160 34.91 7.76 19.49
CA LEU A 160 34.17 7.97 18.24
C LEU A 160 34.07 6.70 17.38
N MET A 161 35.14 5.95 17.21
CA MET A 161 35.14 4.69 16.49
C MET A 161 34.25 3.64 17.17
N LEU A 162 34.28 3.60 18.50
CA LEU A 162 33.42 2.72 19.28
C LEU A 162 31.93 3.09 19.09
N SER A 163 31.59 4.38 19.19
CA SER A 163 30.23 4.88 18.97
C SER A 163 29.71 4.50 17.58
N VAL A 164 30.50 4.77 16.53
CA VAL A 164 30.14 4.39 15.16
C VAL A 164 29.95 2.89 15.03
N ALA A 165 30.82 2.07 15.62
CA ALA A 165 30.70 0.62 15.59
C ALA A 165 29.42 0.14 16.30
N VAL A 166 29.07 0.74 17.43
CA VAL A 166 27.82 0.45 18.16
C VAL A 166 26.60 0.84 17.33
N ILE A 167 26.59 2.05 16.73
CA ILE A 167 25.49 2.54 15.87
C ILE A 167 25.26 1.57 14.70
N VAL A 168 26.31 1.22 13.97
CA VAL A 168 26.23 0.32 12.81
C VAL A 168 25.77 -1.07 13.25
N THR A 169 26.29 -1.60 14.35
CA THR A 169 25.89 -2.92 14.88
C THR A 169 24.43 -2.92 15.31
N PHE A 170 23.99 -1.91 16.05
CA PHE A 170 22.59 -1.78 16.47
C PHE A 170 21.64 -1.67 15.28
N SER A 171 21.98 -0.81 14.31
CA SER A 171 21.19 -0.65 13.08
C SER A 171 21.12 -1.94 12.28
N PHE A 172 22.22 -2.68 12.20
CA PHE A 172 22.22 -3.99 11.56
C PHE A 172 21.33 -5.00 12.29
N LEU A 173 21.40 -5.06 13.62
CA LEU A 173 20.54 -5.96 14.41
C LEU A 173 19.06 -5.60 14.25
N LEU A 174 18.73 -4.31 14.22
CA LEU A 174 17.35 -3.87 13.96
C LEU A 174 16.89 -4.28 12.55
N TRP A 175 17.73 -4.06 11.55
CA TRP A 175 17.45 -4.49 10.18
C TRP A 175 17.30 -6.01 10.08
N LEU A 176 18.20 -6.75 10.74
CA LEU A 176 18.17 -8.20 10.77
C LEU A 176 16.89 -8.73 11.41
N ALA A 177 16.43 -8.12 12.51
CA ALA A 177 15.17 -8.49 13.17
C ALA A 177 13.97 -8.30 12.22
N ILE A 178 13.87 -7.15 11.53
CA ILE A 178 12.79 -6.87 10.58
C ILE A 178 12.88 -7.82 9.37
N ALA A 179 14.07 -7.99 8.79
CA ALA A 179 14.27 -8.86 7.64
C ALA A 179 13.96 -10.32 7.97
N SER A 180 14.40 -10.80 9.13
CA SER A 180 14.13 -12.16 9.60
C SER A 180 12.66 -12.40 9.92
N TRP A 181 11.97 -11.37 10.49
CA TRP A 181 10.52 -11.45 10.71
C TRP A 181 9.75 -11.56 9.38
N VAL A 182 10.15 -10.79 8.36
CA VAL A 182 9.56 -10.89 7.02
C VAL A 182 9.84 -12.24 6.40
N ASP A 183 11.08 -12.73 6.46
CA ASP A 183 11.46 -14.05 5.91
C ASP A 183 10.73 -15.19 6.62
N TYR A 184 10.53 -15.08 7.94
CA TYR A 184 9.72 -16.03 8.71
C TYR A 184 8.28 -16.11 8.22
N ARG A 185 7.67 -14.94 7.90
CA ARG A 185 6.31 -14.86 7.35
C ARG A 185 6.22 -15.34 5.89
N LEU A 186 7.29 -15.19 5.13
CA LEU A 186 7.36 -15.61 3.72
C LEU A 186 7.85 -17.04 3.52
N ASN A 187 8.23 -17.75 4.60
CA ASN A 187 8.75 -19.10 4.50
C ASN A 187 7.72 -20.06 3.86
N PRO A 188 8.03 -20.71 2.71
CA PRO A 188 7.11 -21.59 2.00
C PRO A 188 6.81 -22.91 2.74
N ASP A 189 7.64 -23.29 3.73
CA ASP A 189 7.50 -24.53 4.49
C ASP A 189 6.47 -24.42 5.63
N ARG A 190 5.86 -23.26 5.82
CA ARG A 190 4.81 -23.06 6.83
C ARG A 190 3.45 -23.58 6.33
N GLU A 191 2.65 -24.06 7.28
CA GLU A 191 1.26 -24.46 7.04
C GLU A 191 0.40 -23.29 6.53
N ASP A 192 0.61 -22.07 7.08
CA ASP A 192 0.01 -20.83 6.63
C ASP A 192 0.89 -20.12 5.58
N LYS A 193 0.71 -20.48 4.31
CA LYS A 193 1.43 -19.84 3.21
C LYS A 193 0.92 -18.42 2.98
N ALA A 194 1.85 -17.48 2.93
CA ALA A 194 1.51 -16.08 2.58
C ALA A 194 0.92 -16.00 1.17
N ASN A 195 -0.23 -15.34 1.05
CA ASN A 195 -0.86 -15.04 -0.24
C ASN A 195 0.05 -14.12 -1.08
N ALA A 196 -0.10 -14.14 -2.41
CA ALA A 196 0.68 -13.28 -3.32
C ALA A 196 0.62 -11.79 -2.93
N ARG A 197 -0.53 -11.32 -2.43
CA ARG A 197 -0.70 -9.96 -1.91
C ARG A 197 0.13 -9.72 -0.65
N GLU A 198 0.14 -10.67 0.28
CA GLU A 198 0.91 -10.58 1.53
C GLU A 198 2.41 -10.58 1.23
N GLN A 199 2.88 -11.41 0.29
CA GLN A 199 4.27 -11.45 -0.17
C GLN A 199 4.73 -10.08 -0.71
N THR A 200 3.90 -9.45 -1.56
CA THR A 200 4.19 -8.13 -2.11
C THR A 200 4.28 -7.08 -1.00
N LEU A 201 3.30 -7.04 -0.08
CA LEU A 201 3.26 -6.08 1.02
C LEU A 201 4.44 -6.23 1.97
N LEU A 202 4.79 -7.46 2.36
CA LEU A 202 5.92 -7.74 3.23
C LEU A 202 7.25 -7.37 2.57
N THR A 203 7.39 -7.64 1.27
CA THR A 203 8.59 -7.25 0.50
C THR A 203 8.73 -5.73 0.42
N LEU A 204 7.64 -5.01 0.14
CA LEU A 204 7.64 -3.53 0.13
C LEU A 204 7.98 -2.96 1.51
N THR A 205 7.40 -3.52 2.58
CA THR A 205 7.68 -3.11 3.97
C THR A 205 9.15 -3.32 4.31
N ARG A 206 9.73 -4.47 3.96
CA ARG A 206 11.16 -4.74 4.16
C ARG A 206 12.04 -3.73 3.43
N ASN A 207 11.73 -3.44 2.16
CA ASN A 207 12.51 -2.50 1.36
C ASN A 207 12.43 -1.07 1.92
N ALA A 208 11.23 -0.62 2.31
CA ALA A 208 11.03 0.68 2.93
C ALA A 208 11.76 0.81 4.27
N ALA A 209 11.66 -0.21 5.13
CA ALA A 209 12.38 -0.26 6.40
C ALA A 209 13.91 -0.27 6.20
N THR A 210 14.41 -1.01 5.20
CA THR A 210 15.84 -1.03 4.85
C THR A 210 16.34 0.35 4.46
N ILE A 211 15.62 1.05 3.55
CA ILE A 211 15.99 2.41 3.13
C ILE A 211 15.99 3.35 4.34
N MET A 212 14.96 3.30 5.18
CA MET A 212 14.85 4.15 6.37
C MET A 212 16.00 3.90 7.36
N ILE A 213 16.30 2.64 7.68
CA ILE A 213 17.39 2.29 8.59
C ILE A 213 18.73 2.76 8.03
N VAL A 214 19.00 2.53 6.72
CA VAL A 214 20.24 2.98 6.08
C VAL A 214 20.39 4.49 6.15
N VAL A 215 19.35 5.26 5.84
CA VAL A 215 19.39 6.73 5.89
C VAL A 215 19.62 7.22 7.30
N ILE A 216 18.88 6.70 8.29
CA ILE A 216 19.04 7.10 9.69
C ILE A 216 20.45 6.74 10.20
N THR A 217 20.93 5.53 9.91
CA THR A 217 22.27 5.08 10.31
C THR A 217 23.35 5.99 9.72
N LEU A 218 23.22 6.33 8.44
CA LEU A 218 24.14 7.24 7.76
C LEU A 218 24.13 8.62 8.44
N MET A 219 22.96 9.18 8.69
CA MET A 219 22.84 10.50 9.34
C MET A 219 23.43 10.51 10.75
N VAL A 220 23.10 9.51 11.57
CA VAL A 220 23.62 9.40 12.93
C VAL A 220 25.14 9.21 12.92
N THR A 221 25.66 8.38 12.00
CA THR A 221 27.11 8.17 11.86
C THR A 221 27.82 9.45 11.42
N LEU A 222 27.26 10.21 10.46
CA LEU A 222 27.83 11.50 10.05
C LEU A 222 27.82 12.53 11.18
N SER A 223 26.76 12.58 11.97
CA SER A 223 26.65 13.42 13.16
C SER A 223 27.72 13.09 14.19
N GLU A 224 27.94 11.79 14.45
CA GLU A 224 28.96 11.31 15.41
C GLU A 224 30.38 11.71 14.98
N ILE A 225 30.64 11.68 13.67
CA ILE A 225 31.92 12.10 13.09
C ILE A 225 32.11 13.63 13.15
N GLY A 226 31.10 14.39 13.62
CA GLY A 226 31.15 15.84 13.76
C GLY A 226 30.77 16.61 12.50
N LEU A 227 30.14 15.94 11.51
CA LEU A 227 29.58 16.62 10.34
C LEU A 227 28.24 17.24 10.71
N ASP A 228 28.01 18.47 10.29
CA ASP A 228 26.71 19.14 10.47
C ASP A 228 25.66 18.47 9.61
N ILE A 229 24.71 17.80 10.27
CA ILE A 229 23.58 17.11 9.62
C ILE A 229 22.34 17.99 9.49
N ALA A 230 22.35 19.25 9.96
CA ALA A 230 21.19 20.14 9.89
C ALA A 230 20.64 20.30 8.44
N PRO A 231 21.49 20.46 7.39
CA PRO A 231 20.99 20.50 6.00
C PRO A 231 20.34 19.20 5.55
N LEU A 232 20.88 18.05 6.01
CA LEU A 232 20.32 16.74 5.68
C LEU A 232 18.97 16.53 6.37
N LEU A 233 18.86 16.93 7.65
CA LEU A 233 17.59 16.89 8.38
C LEU A 233 16.55 17.81 7.76
N ALA A 234 16.93 19.02 7.34
CA ALA A 234 16.04 19.94 6.64
C ALA A 234 15.52 19.32 5.33
N SER A 235 16.41 18.72 4.53
CA SER A 235 16.03 18.03 3.29
C SER A 235 15.14 16.83 3.53
N ALA A 236 15.46 16.00 4.54
CA ALA A 236 14.62 14.88 4.96
C ALA A 236 13.24 15.34 5.46
N GLY A 237 13.18 16.50 6.15
CA GLY A 237 11.94 17.13 6.58
C GLY A 237 11.05 17.51 5.40
N VAL A 238 11.60 18.13 4.36
CA VAL A 238 10.85 18.47 3.13
C VAL A 238 10.34 17.22 2.44
N LEU A 239 11.17 16.18 2.33
CA LEU A 239 10.73 14.89 1.78
C LEU A 239 9.64 14.24 2.66
N GLY A 240 9.78 14.33 3.98
CA GLY A 240 8.76 13.85 4.93
C GLY A 240 7.42 14.55 4.76
N LEU A 241 7.43 15.89 4.56
CA LEU A 241 6.21 16.65 4.26
C LEU A 241 5.59 16.23 2.94
N ALA A 242 6.38 16.03 1.88
CA ALA A 242 5.88 15.58 0.58
C ALA A 242 5.22 14.20 0.68
N ILE A 243 5.84 13.26 1.39
CA ILE A 243 5.29 11.92 1.66
C ILE A 243 4.01 12.05 2.52
N GLY A 244 4.04 12.92 3.54
CA GLY A 244 2.90 13.19 4.41
C GLY A 244 1.67 13.70 3.65
N PHE A 245 1.86 14.69 2.77
CA PHE A 245 0.79 15.17 1.90
C PHE A 245 0.27 14.10 0.95
N GLY A 246 1.18 13.26 0.39
CA GLY A 246 0.77 12.12 -0.43
C GLY A 246 -0.03 11.06 0.33
N ALA A 247 0.25 10.87 1.62
CA ALA A 247 -0.42 9.89 2.49
C ALA A 247 -1.65 10.46 3.23
N GLN A 248 -1.91 11.76 3.18
CA GLN A 248 -2.94 12.44 3.97
C GLN A 248 -4.32 11.79 3.87
N ARG A 249 -4.77 11.45 2.65
CA ARG A 249 -6.07 10.79 2.45
C ARG A 249 -6.14 9.42 3.10
N MET A 250 -5.05 8.66 3.05
CA MET A 250 -4.99 7.34 3.69
C MET A 250 -5.09 7.44 5.22
N VAL A 251 -4.44 8.45 5.80
CA VAL A 251 -4.54 8.73 7.25
C VAL A 251 -5.97 9.14 7.61
N GLN A 252 -6.58 10.01 6.81
CA GLN A 252 -7.99 10.42 6.96
C GLN A 252 -8.93 9.21 6.89
N ASP A 253 -8.76 8.32 5.88
CA ASP A 253 -9.54 7.08 5.75
C ASP A 253 -9.51 6.26 7.04
N ILE A 254 -8.32 6.05 7.61
CA ILE A 254 -8.12 5.23 8.80
C ILE A 254 -8.78 5.88 10.02
N ILE A 255 -8.54 7.17 10.24
CA ILE A 255 -9.10 7.90 11.39
C ILE A 255 -10.63 7.90 11.31
N THR A 256 -11.21 8.29 10.17
CA THR A 256 -12.67 8.29 9.98
C THR A 256 -13.25 6.89 10.13
N GLY A 257 -12.58 5.85 9.58
CA GLY A 257 -13.02 4.47 9.70
C GLY A 257 -13.02 3.96 11.13
N ILE A 258 -12.04 4.34 11.93
CA ILE A 258 -11.99 4.02 13.37
C ILE A 258 -13.21 4.64 14.09
N PHE A 259 -13.50 5.93 13.85
CA PHE A 259 -14.66 6.60 14.46
C PHE A 259 -15.99 5.99 14.03
N ILE A 260 -16.17 5.69 12.74
CA ILE A 260 -17.37 5.02 12.22
C ILE A 260 -17.61 3.69 12.92
N GLN A 261 -16.55 2.90 13.16
CA GLN A 261 -16.65 1.62 13.87
C GLN A 261 -16.87 1.82 15.39
N PHE A 262 -16.18 2.79 15.99
CA PHE A 262 -16.32 3.07 17.42
C PHE A 262 -17.73 3.57 17.77
N GLU A 263 -18.29 4.46 16.94
CA GLU A 263 -19.66 4.97 17.09
C GLU A 263 -20.72 3.96 16.61
N ASN A 264 -20.30 2.84 16.07
CA ASN A 264 -21.19 1.85 15.48
C ASN A 264 -22.14 2.46 14.43
N ALA A 265 -21.64 3.40 13.61
CA ALA A 265 -22.47 4.14 12.66
C ALA A 265 -22.93 3.29 11.48
N ILE A 266 -22.12 2.31 11.06
CA ILE A 266 -22.36 1.41 9.92
C ILE A 266 -22.05 -0.02 10.34
N ASN A 267 -22.94 -0.96 9.99
CA ASN A 267 -22.73 -2.39 10.17
C ASN A 267 -22.85 -3.14 8.85
N VAL A 268 -22.22 -4.30 8.77
CA VAL A 268 -22.44 -5.23 7.65
C VAL A 268 -23.89 -5.67 7.64
N GLY A 269 -24.54 -5.59 6.48
CA GLY A 269 -25.97 -5.85 6.29
C GLY A 269 -26.84 -4.60 6.36
N ASP A 270 -26.35 -3.46 6.84
CA ASP A 270 -27.10 -2.20 6.83
C ASP A 270 -27.31 -1.73 5.38
N VAL A 271 -28.46 -1.13 5.11
CA VAL A 271 -28.72 -0.34 3.90
C VAL A 271 -28.37 1.10 4.22
N ILE A 272 -27.40 1.64 3.50
CA ILE A 272 -26.92 3.01 3.74
C ILE A 272 -26.82 3.79 2.43
N THR A 273 -26.86 5.11 2.54
CA THR A 273 -26.40 6.03 1.49
C THR A 273 -25.12 6.68 1.95
N VAL A 274 -24.07 6.53 1.16
CA VAL A 274 -22.73 7.10 1.43
C VAL A 274 -22.06 7.44 0.11
N GLY A 275 -21.42 8.62 0.03
CA GLY A 275 -20.79 9.08 -1.21
C GLY A 275 -21.74 9.15 -2.41
N GLY A 276 -23.03 9.42 -2.16
CA GLY A 276 -24.07 9.47 -3.20
C GLY A 276 -24.58 8.11 -3.70
N VAL A 277 -24.09 7.00 -3.14
CA VAL A 277 -24.50 5.65 -3.51
C VAL A 277 -25.32 5.02 -2.38
N THR A 278 -26.49 4.46 -2.73
CA THR A 278 -27.33 3.70 -1.81
C THR A 278 -27.15 2.21 -2.05
N GLY A 279 -26.87 1.45 -1.00
CA GLY A 279 -26.75 -0.01 -1.12
C GLY A 279 -26.61 -0.71 0.22
N THR A 280 -26.56 -2.04 0.16
CA THR A 280 -26.34 -2.90 1.32
C THR A 280 -24.86 -3.06 1.58
N VAL A 281 -24.43 -2.85 2.80
CA VAL A 281 -23.05 -3.02 3.23
C VAL A 281 -22.66 -4.49 3.23
N GLU A 282 -21.72 -4.89 2.38
CA GLU A 282 -21.19 -6.25 2.35
C GLU A 282 -19.91 -6.39 3.17
N LYS A 283 -19.10 -5.34 3.19
CA LYS A 283 -17.82 -5.39 3.90
C LYS A 283 -17.44 -4.02 4.45
N LEU A 284 -16.96 -4.04 5.70
CA LEU A 284 -16.37 -2.89 6.36
C LEU A 284 -14.90 -3.16 6.61
N THR A 285 -14.04 -2.25 6.16
CA THR A 285 -12.59 -2.30 6.40
C THR A 285 -12.18 -1.09 7.22
N ILE A 286 -10.92 -1.04 7.67
CA ILE A 286 -10.42 0.10 8.45
C ILE A 286 -10.42 1.42 7.66
N ARG A 287 -10.39 1.38 6.32
CA ARG A 287 -10.25 2.56 5.45
C ARG A 287 -11.38 2.76 4.45
N SER A 288 -12.30 1.80 4.31
CA SER A 288 -13.36 1.86 3.30
C SER A 288 -14.56 1.03 3.69
N VAL A 289 -15.73 1.39 3.19
CA VAL A 289 -16.93 0.59 3.18
C VAL A 289 -17.17 0.06 1.77
N SER A 290 -17.60 -1.19 1.67
CA SER A 290 -18.01 -1.80 0.42
C SER A 290 -19.50 -2.10 0.50
N LEU A 291 -20.23 -1.63 -0.49
CA LEU A 291 -21.67 -1.83 -0.58
C LEU A 291 -22.09 -2.27 -1.98
N ARG A 292 -23.20 -2.97 -2.02
CA ARG A 292 -23.84 -3.40 -3.27
C ARG A 292 -25.15 -2.66 -3.43
N ASP A 293 -25.30 -2.00 -4.57
CA ASP A 293 -26.52 -1.29 -4.89
C ASP A 293 -27.64 -2.22 -5.35
N LEU A 294 -28.83 -1.65 -5.60
CA LEU A 294 -29.99 -2.42 -6.03
C LEU A 294 -29.80 -3.09 -7.40
N THR A 295 -28.90 -2.58 -8.24
CA THR A 295 -28.58 -3.12 -9.57
C THR A 295 -27.52 -4.22 -9.53
N GLY A 296 -26.91 -4.47 -8.34
CA GLY A 296 -25.90 -5.49 -8.13
C GLY A 296 -24.46 -4.98 -8.30
N VAL A 297 -24.26 -3.70 -8.56
CA VAL A 297 -22.91 -3.12 -8.69
C VAL A 297 -22.24 -3.04 -7.31
N TYR A 298 -21.00 -3.49 -7.25
CA TYR A 298 -20.19 -3.48 -6.04
C TYR A 298 -19.33 -2.20 -5.98
N HIS A 299 -19.60 -1.36 -5.00
CA HIS A 299 -18.93 -0.09 -4.78
C HIS A 299 -17.95 -0.20 -3.61
N ILE A 300 -16.74 0.31 -3.79
CA ILE A 300 -15.74 0.47 -2.72
C ILE A 300 -15.53 1.96 -2.50
N ILE A 301 -15.97 2.44 -1.35
CA ILE A 301 -15.96 3.87 -1.02
C ILE A 301 -14.96 4.10 0.11
N PRO A 302 -13.85 4.83 -0.13
CA PRO A 302 -12.91 5.21 0.91
C PRO A 302 -13.54 6.21 1.88
N PHE A 303 -13.22 6.14 3.15
CA PHE A 303 -13.83 7.01 4.15
C PHE A 303 -13.48 8.50 3.99
N SER A 304 -12.36 8.82 3.32
CA SER A 304 -12.00 10.21 2.98
C SER A 304 -12.96 10.89 2.00
N SER A 305 -13.80 10.11 1.29
CA SER A 305 -14.84 10.61 0.40
C SER A 305 -16.25 10.61 1.03
N VAL A 306 -16.34 10.33 2.34
CA VAL A 306 -17.60 10.22 3.07
C VAL A 306 -17.77 11.44 3.95
N ASP A 307 -18.66 12.34 3.56
CA ASP A 307 -19.02 13.52 4.36
C ASP A 307 -20.22 13.22 5.28
N MET A 308 -21.18 12.41 4.78
CA MET A 308 -22.39 12.07 5.51
C MET A 308 -22.75 10.60 5.27
N VAL A 309 -23.26 9.97 6.31
CA VAL A 309 -23.81 8.61 6.26
C VAL A 309 -25.30 8.66 6.59
N SER A 310 -26.15 8.22 5.68
CA SER A 310 -27.56 7.99 5.93
C SER A 310 -27.79 6.50 6.12
N ASN A 311 -28.09 6.08 7.34
CA ASN A 311 -28.33 4.66 7.67
C ASN A 311 -29.83 4.40 7.81
N PHE A 312 -30.40 3.57 6.93
CA PHE A 312 -31.83 3.25 6.92
C PHE A 312 -32.21 2.10 7.86
N MET A 313 -31.23 1.51 8.55
CA MET A 313 -31.43 0.35 9.42
C MET A 313 -31.37 0.70 10.92
N ARG A 314 -31.30 1.98 11.26
CA ARG A 314 -31.14 2.43 12.64
C ARG A 314 -32.48 2.71 13.31
N GLY A 315 -32.76 2.00 14.40
CA GLY A 315 -33.92 2.24 15.30
C GLY A 315 -35.26 1.88 14.66
N PHE A 316 -35.73 2.67 13.74
CA PHE A 316 -36.96 2.45 12.97
C PHE A 316 -36.89 3.13 11.61
N GLY A 317 -37.70 2.65 10.67
CA GLY A 317 -37.91 3.30 9.38
C GLY A 317 -39.31 3.91 9.28
N PHE A 318 -39.48 4.84 8.32
CA PHE A 318 -40.78 5.29 7.92
C PHE A 318 -41.00 4.98 6.42
N HIS A 319 -42.20 4.47 6.12
CA HIS A 319 -42.74 4.65 4.78
C HIS A 319 -43.59 5.92 4.78
N VAL A 320 -43.25 6.87 3.90
CA VAL A 320 -44.04 8.08 3.63
C VAL A 320 -44.83 7.85 2.36
N ALA A 321 -46.13 7.71 2.49
CA ALA A 321 -47.03 7.58 1.37
C ALA A 321 -47.53 8.97 0.94
N GLU A 322 -47.16 9.39 -0.26
CA GLU A 322 -47.69 10.58 -0.93
C GLU A 322 -48.53 10.12 -2.13
N ILE A 323 -49.84 10.37 -2.03
CA ILE A 323 -50.81 9.85 -2.99
C ILE A 323 -51.59 11.04 -3.56
N GLY A 324 -51.61 11.13 -4.89
CA GLY A 324 -52.39 12.14 -5.59
C GLY A 324 -53.81 11.65 -5.86
N ILE A 325 -54.81 12.45 -5.49
CA ILE A 325 -56.23 12.20 -5.81
C ILE A 325 -56.72 13.31 -6.73
N ALA A 326 -57.74 13.04 -7.53
CA ALA A 326 -58.31 14.05 -8.43
C ALA A 326 -58.94 15.21 -7.63
N TYR A 327 -58.90 16.44 -8.18
CA TYR A 327 -59.43 17.64 -7.52
C TYR A 327 -60.91 17.54 -7.16
N ARG A 328 -61.67 16.68 -7.84
CA ARG A 328 -63.10 16.41 -7.59
C ARG A 328 -63.33 15.43 -6.43
N GLU A 329 -62.29 14.73 -5.97
CA GLU A 329 -62.40 13.73 -4.93
C GLU A 329 -62.47 14.33 -3.53
N ASN A 330 -63.16 13.60 -2.64
CA ASN A 330 -63.28 14.00 -1.25
C ASN A 330 -62.06 13.52 -0.43
N VAL A 331 -61.31 14.46 0.10
CA VAL A 331 -60.11 14.16 0.93
C VAL A 331 -60.46 13.33 2.18
N ALA A 332 -61.64 13.54 2.78
CA ALA A 332 -62.07 12.77 3.96
C ALA A 332 -62.40 11.29 3.60
N GLU A 333 -62.95 11.04 2.43
CA GLU A 333 -63.18 9.70 1.91
C GLU A 333 -61.84 9.00 1.57
N ALA A 334 -60.96 9.67 0.82
CA ALA A 334 -59.64 9.16 0.54
C ALA A 334 -58.85 8.81 1.83
N LYS A 335 -58.94 9.69 2.85
CA LYS A 335 -58.38 9.41 4.17
C LYS A 335 -58.95 8.11 4.77
N ALA A 336 -60.27 7.95 4.78
CA ALA A 336 -60.90 6.77 5.35
C ALA A 336 -60.48 5.47 4.62
N LEU A 337 -60.33 5.52 3.31
CA LEU A 337 -59.82 4.40 2.49
C LEU A 337 -58.36 4.08 2.75
N MET A 338 -57.52 5.11 2.94
CA MET A 338 -56.11 4.93 3.29
C MET A 338 -55.94 4.28 4.68
N PHE A 339 -56.82 4.60 5.64
CA PHE A 339 -56.86 3.91 6.94
C PHE A 339 -57.30 2.45 6.81
N LYS A 340 -58.33 2.15 5.98
CA LYS A 340 -58.74 0.78 5.70
C LYS A 340 -57.60 -0.01 5.04
N ALA A 341 -56.94 0.54 4.04
CA ALA A 341 -55.79 -0.10 3.41
C ALA A 341 -54.65 -0.37 4.41
N PHE A 342 -54.42 0.54 5.37
CA PHE A 342 -53.48 0.31 6.46
C PHE A 342 -53.93 -0.87 7.33
N ASP A 343 -55.19 -0.97 7.69
CA ASP A 343 -55.69 -2.07 8.52
C ASP A 343 -55.60 -3.42 7.78
N ASP A 344 -55.80 -3.44 6.47
CA ASP A 344 -55.61 -4.62 5.63
C ASP A 344 -54.18 -5.14 5.67
N VAL A 345 -53.20 -4.23 5.45
CA VAL A 345 -51.78 -4.58 5.49
C VAL A 345 -51.34 -4.98 6.90
N LYS A 346 -51.93 -4.35 7.94
CA LYS A 346 -51.63 -4.67 9.33
C LYS A 346 -52.19 -6.03 9.76
N ALA A 347 -53.30 -6.46 9.14
CA ALA A 347 -53.88 -7.78 9.36
C ALA A 347 -53.11 -8.90 8.66
N ASP A 348 -52.29 -8.58 7.64
CA ASP A 348 -51.44 -9.54 6.96
C ASP A 348 -50.28 -9.98 7.86
N PRO A 349 -50.15 -11.28 8.16
CA PRO A 349 -49.04 -11.79 9.00
C PRO A 349 -47.64 -11.49 8.46
N ALA A 350 -47.50 -11.29 7.16
CA ALA A 350 -46.22 -11.02 6.51
C ALA A 350 -45.73 -9.58 6.78
N HIS A 351 -46.64 -8.62 6.91
CA HIS A 351 -46.30 -7.19 7.00
C HIS A 351 -46.71 -6.57 8.35
N GLY A 352 -47.82 -7.08 8.98
CA GLY A 352 -48.34 -6.48 10.19
C GLY A 352 -47.42 -6.47 11.38
N ARG A 353 -46.53 -7.48 11.51
CA ARG A 353 -45.51 -7.56 12.58
C ARG A 353 -44.39 -6.53 12.41
N GLU A 354 -44.20 -6.04 11.20
CA GLU A 354 -43.18 -5.08 10.85
C GLU A 354 -43.63 -3.62 11.05
N MET A 355 -44.94 -3.40 11.27
CA MET A 355 -45.55 -2.09 11.47
C MET A 355 -45.58 -1.77 12.98
N LEU A 356 -44.83 -0.73 13.40
CA LEU A 356 -44.61 -0.43 14.81
C LEU A 356 -45.62 0.51 15.45
N GLY A 357 -46.57 1.08 14.67
CA GLY A 357 -47.49 2.08 15.19
C GLY A 357 -48.72 2.22 14.31
N PRO A 358 -49.62 3.15 14.64
CA PRO A 358 -50.74 3.49 13.79
C PRO A 358 -50.33 4.26 12.54
N LEU A 359 -51.23 4.39 11.57
CA LEU A 359 -51.05 5.28 10.42
C LEU A 359 -51.07 6.74 10.93
N GLU A 360 -49.99 7.46 10.67
CA GLU A 360 -49.91 8.88 10.98
C GLU A 360 -50.37 9.69 9.78
N TRP A 361 -51.51 10.35 9.93
CA TRP A 361 -52.09 11.18 8.88
C TRP A 361 -51.51 12.60 8.95
N HIS A 362 -50.86 13.05 7.85
CA HIS A 362 -50.30 14.39 7.74
C HIS A 362 -51.23 15.39 7.02
N GLY A 363 -52.29 14.90 6.36
CA GLY A 363 -53.22 15.76 5.67
C GLY A 363 -52.92 15.98 4.19
N LEU A 364 -53.58 16.98 3.65
CA LEU A 364 -53.29 17.52 2.32
C LEU A 364 -52.01 18.34 2.37
N THR A 365 -51.03 18.01 1.56
CA THR A 365 -49.69 18.62 1.60
C THR A 365 -49.43 19.57 0.42
N GLU A 366 -50.09 19.31 -0.74
CA GLU A 366 -49.81 20.09 -1.93
C GLU A 366 -51.02 20.08 -2.89
N PHE A 367 -51.23 21.20 -3.59
CA PHE A 367 -52.09 21.30 -4.74
C PHE A 367 -51.24 21.25 -6.01
N GLY A 368 -51.01 20.03 -6.54
CA GLY A 368 -50.20 19.80 -7.72
C GLY A 368 -50.97 20.12 -9.03
N ASP A 369 -50.27 20.12 -10.15
CA ASP A 369 -50.84 20.48 -11.47
C ASP A 369 -52.03 19.66 -11.88
N SER A 370 -52.10 18.38 -11.48
CA SER A 370 -53.15 17.48 -11.89
C SER A 370 -53.82 16.73 -10.72
N ALA A 371 -53.28 16.86 -9.50
CA ALA A 371 -53.71 16.11 -8.34
C ALA A 371 -53.65 16.94 -7.06
N VAL A 372 -54.45 16.60 -6.10
CA VAL A 372 -54.35 17.01 -4.72
C VAL A 372 -53.52 15.97 -3.97
N MET A 373 -52.37 16.36 -3.40
CA MET A 373 -51.47 15.42 -2.72
C MET A 373 -51.86 15.24 -1.26
N VAL A 374 -52.07 14.01 -0.86
CA VAL A 374 -52.33 13.61 0.54
C VAL A 374 -51.16 12.79 1.05
N ARG A 375 -50.76 13.06 2.28
CA ARG A 375 -49.62 12.38 2.90
C ARG A 375 -50.03 11.63 4.15
N ALA A 376 -49.51 10.42 4.27
CA ALA A 376 -49.54 9.63 5.49
C ALA A 376 -48.16 8.93 5.66
N ARG A 377 -47.83 8.53 6.86
CA ARG A 377 -46.62 7.74 7.08
C ARG A 377 -46.88 6.54 8.00
N ILE A 378 -46.12 5.50 7.78
CA ILE A 378 -46.15 4.26 8.55
C ILE A 378 -44.80 4.01 9.17
N ARG A 379 -44.78 3.87 10.50
CA ARG A 379 -43.55 3.52 11.22
C ARG A 379 -43.34 2.02 11.15
N THR A 380 -42.13 1.61 10.74
CA THR A 380 -41.77 0.20 10.53
C THR A 380 -40.50 -0.19 11.28
N ARG A 381 -40.28 -1.48 11.43
CA ARG A 381 -38.96 -2.00 11.80
C ARG A 381 -37.92 -1.63 10.75
N PRO A 382 -36.63 -1.52 11.15
CA PRO A 382 -35.55 -1.25 10.22
C PRO A 382 -35.53 -2.28 9.07
N GLY A 383 -35.38 -1.82 7.84
CA GLY A 383 -35.31 -2.68 6.67
C GLY A 383 -36.68 -3.11 6.07
N SER A 384 -37.76 -3.02 6.86
CA SER A 384 -39.10 -3.44 6.42
C SER A 384 -39.87 -2.33 5.72
N GLN A 385 -39.41 -1.09 5.74
CA GLN A 385 -40.09 0.06 5.14
C GLN A 385 -40.39 -0.11 3.67
N TRP A 386 -39.56 -0.76 2.91
CA TRP A 386 -39.77 -0.98 1.46
C TRP A 386 -40.80 -2.09 1.18
N ALA A 387 -40.84 -3.14 1.99
CA ALA A 387 -41.83 -4.20 1.85
C ALA A 387 -43.23 -3.70 2.22
N VAL A 388 -43.34 -3.01 3.37
CA VAL A 388 -44.56 -2.36 3.81
C VAL A 388 -45.01 -1.31 2.80
N TRP A 389 -44.12 -0.53 2.21
CA TRP A 389 -44.40 0.44 1.16
C TRP A 389 -45.15 -0.21 -0.02
N ARG A 390 -44.59 -1.27 -0.59
CA ARG A 390 -45.18 -1.94 -1.74
C ARG A 390 -46.56 -2.49 -1.41
N ALA A 391 -46.69 -3.20 -0.27
CA ALA A 391 -47.93 -3.75 0.19
C ALA A 391 -48.99 -2.68 0.44
N TYR A 392 -48.61 -1.58 1.07
CA TYR A 392 -49.50 -0.47 1.35
C TYR A 392 -49.97 0.25 0.09
N ASN A 393 -49.11 0.52 -0.85
CA ASN A 393 -49.49 1.15 -2.12
C ASN A 393 -50.44 0.24 -2.93
N GLU A 394 -50.23 -1.07 -2.92
CA GLU A 394 -51.12 -2.06 -3.57
C GLU A 394 -52.50 -2.06 -2.88
N ALA A 395 -52.53 -2.08 -1.55
CA ALA A 395 -53.79 -2.02 -0.80
C ALA A 395 -54.56 -0.71 -1.00
N VAL A 396 -53.84 0.44 -1.04
CA VAL A 396 -54.48 1.73 -1.34
C VAL A 396 -55.06 1.76 -2.72
N LYS A 397 -54.31 1.28 -3.73
CA LYS A 397 -54.79 1.20 -5.12
C LYS A 397 -56.07 0.38 -5.22
N LEU A 398 -56.09 -0.80 -4.58
CA LEU A 398 -57.29 -1.66 -4.55
C LEU A 398 -58.49 -0.98 -3.93
N ARG A 399 -58.32 -0.35 -2.75
CA ARG A 399 -59.42 0.33 -2.04
C ARG A 399 -59.92 1.55 -2.79
N PHE A 400 -59.06 2.28 -3.47
CA PHE A 400 -59.44 3.43 -4.26
C PHE A 400 -60.23 2.98 -5.52
N ASP A 401 -59.80 1.90 -6.18
CA ASP A 401 -60.54 1.33 -7.32
C ASP A 401 -61.93 0.82 -6.93
N GLU A 402 -62.03 0.09 -5.79
CA GLU A 402 -63.34 -0.40 -5.28
C GLU A 402 -64.31 0.74 -4.94
N ALA A 403 -63.79 1.86 -4.42
CA ALA A 403 -64.59 3.01 -4.04
C ALA A 403 -64.81 4.01 -5.18
N GLY A 404 -64.14 3.87 -6.32
CA GLY A 404 -64.21 4.78 -7.45
C GLY A 404 -63.45 6.10 -7.23
N VAL A 405 -62.52 6.17 -6.24
CA VAL A 405 -61.67 7.33 -6.05
C VAL A 405 -60.60 7.36 -7.11
N GLU A 406 -60.53 8.46 -7.86
CA GLU A 406 -59.64 8.61 -9.00
C GLU A 406 -58.24 9.05 -8.60
N ILE A 407 -57.24 8.28 -9.04
CA ILE A 407 -55.85 8.73 -9.14
C ILE A 407 -55.68 9.36 -10.52
N PRO A 408 -55.55 10.67 -10.63
CA PRO A 408 -55.69 11.34 -11.92
C PRO A 408 -54.47 11.12 -12.82
N PHE A 409 -54.72 10.99 -14.10
CA PHE A 409 -53.69 11.15 -15.11
C PHE A 409 -53.27 12.62 -15.23
N PRO A 410 -52.13 12.91 -15.85
CA PRO A 410 -51.78 14.30 -16.15
C PRO A 410 -52.87 15.02 -16.94
N HIS A 411 -53.37 16.10 -16.37
CA HIS A 411 -54.39 16.93 -17.01
C HIS A 411 -53.76 18.16 -17.63
N MET A 412 -54.28 18.60 -18.78
CA MET A 412 -53.90 19.77 -19.47
C MET A 412 -55.17 20.57 -19.85
N THR A 413 -55.24 21.82 -19.42
CA THR A 413 -56.28 22.74 -19.90
C THR A 413 -55.80 23.35 -21.19
N VAL A 414 -56.53 23.09 -22.28
CA VAL A 414 -56.26 23.69 -23.59
C VAL A 414 -57.15 24.88 -23.75
N TRP A 415 -56.56 26.06 -23.80
CA TRP A 415 -57.28 27.29 -24.09
C TRP A 415 -57.05 27.65 -25.55
N PHE A 416 -58.19 27.73 -26.30
CA PHE A 416 -58.18 28.17 -27.68
C PHE A 416 -58.28 29.72 -27.68
N GLY A 417 -57.16 30.37 -27.93
CA GLY A 417 -57.10 31.88 -27.91
C GLY A 417 -58.15 32.47 -28.84
N GLU A 418 -58.68 33.63 -28.43
CA GLU A 418 -59.57 34.43 -29.23
C GLU A 418 -58.84 35.26 -30.31
N ASP A 419 -59.42 35.41 -31.48
CA ASP A 419 -58.92 36.30 -32.51
C ASP A 419 -59.14 37.79 -32.11
N LYS A 420 -58.63 38.72 -32.90
CA LYS A 420 -58.78 40.17 -32.64
C LYS A 420 -60.24 40.62 -32.60
N LYS A 421 -61.19 39.78 -32.95
CA LYS A 421 -62.63 40.03 -32.93
C LYS A 421 -63.36 39.37 -31.80
N GLY A 422 -62.62 38.67 -30.88
CA GLY A 422 -63.17 37.94 -29.74
C GLY A 422 -63.79 36.61 -30.09
N ALA A 423 -63.49 36.04 -31.25
CA ALA A 423 -64.00 34.73 -31.65
C ALA A 423 -62.87 33.66 -31.49
N ALA A 424 -63.16 32.61 -30.74
CA ALA A 424 -62.28 31.45 -30.68
C ALA A 424 -62.51 30.57 -31.92
N PRO A 425 -61.47 30.04 -32.55
CA PRO A 425 -61.62 29.13 -33.68
C PRO A 425 -62.38 27.86 -33.22
N PRO A 426 -63.37 27.36 -33.99
CA PRO A 426 -64.11 26.19 -33.62
C PRO A 426 -63.19 24.97 -33.59
N ALA A 427 -63.05 24.31 -32.41
CA ALA A 427 -62.37 23.06 -32.30
C ALA A 427 -63.17 21.96 -33.00
N ARG A 428 -62.69 21.47 -34.14
CA ARG A 428 -63.30 20.32 -34.82
C ARG A 428 -62.67 19.05 -34.21
N ILE A 429 -63.35 18.45 -33.27
CA ILE A 429 -63.01 17.13 -32.75
C ILE A 429 -63.61 16.10 -33.72
N ALA A 430 -62.82 15.59 -34.66
CA ALA A 430 -63.19 14.46 -35.47
C ALA A 430 -62.77 13.16 -34.77
N PRO A 431 -63.65 12.20 -34.56
CA PRO A 431 -63.18 10.87 -34.13
C PRO A 431 -62.23 10.32 -35.18
N ALA A 432 -61.06 9.85 -34.74
CA ALA A 432 -60.10 9.25 -35.65
C ALA A 432 -60.83 8.20 -36.52
N ALA A 433 -60.74 8.37 -37.85
CA ALA A 433 -61.50 7.53 -38.83
C ALA A 433 -61.24 6.00 -38.67
N GLY A 434 -60.22 5.58 -37.92
CA GLY A 434 -59.93 4.20 -37.55
C GLY A 434 -60.89 3.57 -36.54
N LEU A 435 -61.54 4.34 -35.65
CA LEU A 435 -62.49 3.77 -34.68
C LEU A 435 -63.86 3.44 -35.31
N ALA A 436 -64.32 4.18 -36.32
CA ALA A 436 -65.51 3.86 -37.08
C ALA A 436 -65.34 2.59 -37.96
N ALA A 437 -64.16 2.41 -38.55
CA ALA A 437 -63.79 1.22 -39.29
C ALA A 437 -63.63 -0.02 -38.36
N ALA A 438 -63.10 0.13 -37.16
CA ALA A 438 -63.03 -0.97 -36.19
C ALA A 438 -64.41 -1.40 -35.66
N ALA A 439 -65.28 -0.43 -35.43
CA ALA A 439 -66.72 -0.78 -35.06
C ALA A 439 -67.43 -1.46 -36.17
N THR A 440 -67.24 -1.10 -37.45
CA THR A 440 -67.81 -1.74 -38.61
C THR A 440 -67.28 -3.17 -38.85
N ILE A 441 -65.95 -3.34 -38.63
CA ILE A 441 -65.31 -4.66 -38.71
C ILE A 441 -65.76 -5.59 -37.56
N ALA A 442 -65.95 -5.06 -36.35
CA ALA A 442 -66.43 -5.80 -35.20
C ALA A 442 -67.93 -6.20 -35.38
N ALA A 443 -68.71 -5.37 -36.06
CA ALA A 443 -70.11 -5.69 -36.41
C ALA A 443 -70.19 -6.73 -37.56
N ALA A 444 -69.30 -6.63 -38.55
CA ALA A 444 -69.21 -7.62 -39.64
C ALA A 444 -68.66 -8.99 -39.20
N GLY A 445 -67.69 -8.97 -38.19
CA GLY A 445 -67.17 -10.24 -37.63
C GLY A 445 -68.13 -11.07 -36.81
N LYS A 446 -69.27 -10.49 -36.35
CA LYS A 446 -70.32 -11.23 -35.67
C LYS A 446 -71.28 -11.99 -36.60
N GLN A 447 -71.23 -11.76 -37.92
CA GLN A 447 -71.99 -12.43 -38.91
C GLN A 447 -71.27 -13.54 -39.73
N ALA A 448 -69.94 -13.64 -39.57
CA ALA A 448 -69.11 -14.69 -40.18
C ALA A 448 -68.61 -15.67 -39.14
N GLY A 449 -69.49 -16.39 -38.50
CA GLY A 449 -69.09 -17.55 -37.74
C GLY A 449 -68.81 -18.71 -38.70
N ALA A 450 -67.73 -19.39 -38.48
CA ALA A 450 -67.24 -20.62 -39.10
C ALA A 450 -66.30 -20.45 -40.32
N ALA A 451 -65.04 -20.44 -40.10
CA ALA A 451 -64.04 -21.05 -40.99
C ALA A 451 -62.66 -21.22 -40.27
N ALA A 452 -62.27 -22.45 -40.20
CA ALA A 452 -60.98 -23.12 -40.17
C ALA A 452 -59.76 -22.50 -39.52
N PRO A 453 -58.91 -23.29 -38.85
CA PRO A 453 -57.71 -22.84 -38.15
C PRO A 453 -56.55 -22.51 -39.15
N LEU A 454 -55.97 -21.34 -38.97
CA LEU A 454 -54.76 -20.89 -39.69
C LEU A 454 -53.53 -21.61 -39.18
N SER A 455 -52.81 -22.21 -40.13
CA SER A 455 -51.48 -22.79 -39.90
C SER A 455 -50.40 -21.74 -39.48
N PRO A 456 -49.43 -22.12 -38.66
CA PRO A 456 -48.36 -21.18 -38.25
C PRO A 456 -47.40 -20.89 -39.41
N PRO A 457 -46.80 -19.68 -39.44
CA PRO A 457 -45.84 -19.30 -40.48
C PRO A 457 -44.52 -20.05 -40.32
N PRO A 458 -43.78 -20.28 -41.43
CA PRO A 458 -42.51 -21.02 -41.41
C PRO A 458 -41.39 -20.22 -40.73
N ARG A 459 -40.56 -20.93 -39.95
CA ARG A 459 -39.30 -20.40 -39.37
C ARG A 459 -38.31 -20.14 -40.48
N GLY A 460 -37.91 -18.89 -40.63
CA GLY A 460 -36.75 -18.49 -41.44
C GLY A 460 -35.48 -18.94 -40.74
N GLN A 461 -34.75 -19.83 -41.35
CA GLN A 461 -33.33 -20.06 -41.18
C GLN A 461 -32.66 -19.03 -42.08
N ASP A 462 -31.80 -18.22 -41.51
CA ASP A 462 -30.59 -17.71 -42.13
C ASP A 462 -29.79 -16.87 -41.12
N GLY A 463 -28.72 -17.45 -40.60
CA GLY A 463 -27.67 -16.76 -39.87
C GLY A 463 -26.66 -16.14 -40.83
N PRO A 464 -26.05 -15.03 -40.52
CA PRO A 464 -24.99 -14.49 -41.35
C PRO A 464 -23.68 -15.28 -41.18
N LYS A 465 -23.12 -15.65 -42.33
CA LYS A 465 -21.78 -16.23 -42.45
C LYS A 465 -20.71 -15.22 -42.05
N GLU A 466 -19.76 -15.67 -41.25
CA GLU A 466 -18.45 -15.09 -41.14
C GLU A 466 -17.74 -15.12 -42.52
N SER A 467 -17.25 -13.99 -42.95
CA SER A 467 -16.26 -13.88 -44.02
C SER A 467 -14.94 -13.36 -43.42
N ASP A 468 -13.95 -14.26 -43.34
CA ASP A 468 -12.56 -13.95 -43.33
C ASP A 468 -12.23 -13.06 -44.53
N ASP A 469 -11.59 -11.95 -44.28
CA ASP A 469 -10.71 -11.34 -45.28
C ASP A 469 -9.47 -10.72 -44.63
N ASP A 470 -8.37 -11.21 -45.13
CA ASP A 470 -6.99 -11.00 -44.81
C ASP A 470 -6.50 -9.77 -45.60
N GLY A 471 -5.62 -8.97 -45.06
CA GLY A 471 -4.71 -8.21 -45.95
C GLY A 471 -4.60 -6.71 -45.78
N GLY A 472 -3.44 -6.30 -45.27
CA GLY A 472 -2.63 -5.27 -45.94
C GLY A 472 -2.72 -3.82 -45.47
N ASP A 473 -1.79 -3.47 -44.64
CA ASP A 473 -0.70 -2.48 -44.88
C ASP A 473 -1.04 -0.98 -45.14
N ASP A 474 -0.14 -0.20 -44.57
CA ASP A 474 0.30 1.17 -44.89
C ASP A 474 -0.44 2.40 -44.29
N GLY A 475 0.28 3.02 -43.38
CA GLY A 475 0.89 4.33 -43.65
C GLY A 475 0.21 5.58 -43.14
N GLY A 476 0.85 6.25 -42.20
CA GLY A 476 0.93 7.72 -42.30
C GLY A 476 0.19 8.59 -41.29
N GLY A 477 0.87 9.02 -40.27
CA GLY A 477 1.17 10.44 -40.07
C GLY A 477 0.07 11.38 -39.56
N GLY A 478 0.31 12.01 -38.40
CA GLY A 478 -0.21 13.34 -38.16
C GLY A 478 -0.78 13.63 -36.78
N GLN A 479 0.08 14.02 -35.84
CA GLN A 479 -0.27 15.03 -34.82
C GLN A 479 -0.47 16.42 -35.51
N PRO A 480 -1.01 17.51 -34.90
CA PRO A 480 -1.22 17.77 -33.46
C PRO A 480 -2.52 18.57 -33.17
N ARG A 481 -3.00 18.57 -31.97
CA ARG A 481 -3.10 19.73 -31.05
C ARG A 481 -3.73 19.32 -29.74
#